data_a8f3d47053d20cc37e2364e1fdf76d82
#
_entry.id   a8f3d47053d20cc37e2364e1fdf76d82
#
_cell.length_a   1.000
_cell.length_b   1.000
_cell.length_c   1.000
_cell.angle_alpha   90.00
_cell.angle_beta   90.00
_cell.angle_gamma   90.00
#
_symmetry.space_group_name_H-M   'P 1'
#
loop_
_entity.id
_entity.type
_entity.pdbx_description
1 polymer ?
#
loop_
_entity_poly.entity_id
_entity_poly.type
_entity_poly.pdbx_seq_one_letter_code
_entity_poly.pdbx_strand_id
1 'polypeptide(L)'
;MTIAVAYKWAANPQDASVSHEGVVDWSRAKLALSEYDPVAIQLGRAIADQTGSELVGVSVGSTAVAGSMAKKSAMSRGLDRGLVIADDDAASWNLTKVAAALAQLVQQTGNVDLLLTGDASIDENAKMTSALVAGHLGWPCFQDATNVQQAPEGWTITQEIPGGTRTIEVTGPAVVAVTTDAIAVKVPGMKDILAAGKKP
;
A
#
# COMPACT_ATOMS: atom_id res chain seq x y z
N MET A 1 -18.01 3.80 5.74
CA MET A 1 -16.58 4.17 5.73
C MET A 1 -15.80 3.09 5.01
N THR A 2 -14.85 3.46 4.19
CA THR A 2 -13.95 2.54 3.47
C THR A 2 -12.52 2.92 3.76
N ILE A 3 -11.68 1.92 4.02
CA ILE A 3 -10.23 2.07 4.17
C ILE A 3 -9.60 1.53 2.88
N ALA A 4 -8.77 2.32 2.23
CA ALA A 4 -7.98 1.87 1.09
C ALA A 4 -6.54 1.59 1.49
N VAL A 5 -5.90 0.61 0.86
CA VAL A 5 -4.47 0.35 1.00
C VAL A 5 -3.84 0.30 -0.38
N ALA A 6 -2.89 1.18 -0.65
CA ALA A 6 -2.08 1.08 -1.85
C ALA A 6 -0.97 0.05 -1.64
N TYR A 7 -0.78 -0.84 -2.63
CA TYR A 7 0.28 -1.84 -2.60
C TYR A 7 0.96 -1.96 -3.98
N LYS A 8 2.20 -2.42 -3.99
CA LYS A 8 3.00 -2.58 -5.20
C LYS A 8 3.35 -4.05 -5.44
N TRP A 9 3.10 -4.52 -6.66
CA TRP A 9 3.62 -5.78 -7.17
C TRP A 9 4.92 -5.50 -7.89
N ALA A 10 6.05 -5.70 -7.20
CA ALA A 10 7.36 -5.20 -7.58
C ALA A 10 8.36 -6.34 -7.83
N ALA A 11 9.40 -6.05 -8.61
CA ALA A 11 10.52 -6.96 -8.77
C ALA A 11 11.29 -7.09 -7.44
N ASN A 12 11.59 -8.34 -7.03
CA ASN A 12 12.34 -8.59 -5.81
C ASN A 12 13.84 -8.33 -6.06
N PRO A 13 14.46 -7.35 -5.39
CA PRO A 13 15.87 -7.04 -5.58
C PRO A 13 16.81 -8.16 -5.13
N GLN A 14 16.36 -9.08 -4.29
CA GLN A 14 17.16 -10.26 -3.90
C GLN A 14 17.41 -11.20 -5.08
N ASP A 15 16.56 -11.18 -6.11
CA ASP A 15 16.73 -11.96 -7.33
C ASP A 15 17.49 -11.20 -8.42
N ALA A 16 17.79 -9.91 -8.22
CA ALA A 16 18.56 -9.11 -9.15
C ALA A 16 20.07 -9.39 -9.02
N SER A 17 20.80 -9.17 -10.09
CA SER A 17 22.25 -9.24 -10.10
C SER A 17 22.86 -7.93 -10.53
N VAL A 18 24.06 -7.62 -10.01
CA VAL A 18 24.80 -6.40 -10.38
C VAL A 18 26.04 -6.82 -11.15
N SER A 19 26.22 -6.26 -12.34
CA SER A 19 27.40 -6.49 -13.16
C SER A 19 28.65 -5.84 -12.54
N HIS A 20 29.82 -6.21 -13.03
CA HIS A 20 31.08 -5.59 -12.62
C HIS A 20 31.11 -4.06 -12.89
N GLU A 21 30.32 -3.59 -13.87
CA GLU A 21 30.19 -2.17 -14.23
C GLU A 21 29.12 -1.43 -13.40
N GLY A 22 28.50 -2.08 -12.43
CA GLY A 22 27.47 -1.49 -11.59
C GLY A 22 26.06 -1.47 -12.22
N VAL A 23 25.86 -2.15 -13.37
CA VAL A 23 24.55 -2.25 -14.00
C VAL A 23 23.72 -3.33 -13.32
N VAL A 24 22.49 -2.98 -12.91
CA VAL A 24 21.56 -3.93 -12.26
C VAL A 24 20.79 -4.70 -13.35
N ASP A 25 20.87 -6.01 -13.31
CA ASP A 25 20.09 -6.91 -14.17
C ASP A 25 18.90 -7.47 -13.39
N TRP A 26 17.69 -7.09 -13.80
CA TRP A 26 16.40 -7.50 -13.26
C TRP A 26 15.76 -8.68 -14.01
N SER A 27 16.40 -9.23 -15.04
CA SER A 27 15.81 -10.23 -15.93
C SER A 27 15.35 -11.50 -15.23
N ARG A 28 15.95 -11.82 -14.09
CA ARG A 28 15.61 -12.99 -13.26
C ARG A 28 14.77 -12.64 -12.03
N ALA A 29 14.54 -11.36 -11.75
CA ALA A 29 13.82 -10.92 -10.56
C ALA A 29 12.35 -11.34 -10.64
N LYS A 30 11.91 -12.09 -9.65
CA LYS A 30 10.52 -12.49 -9.51
C LYS A 30 9.71 -11.31 -8.98
N LEU A 31 8.49 -11.18 -9.47
CA LEU A 31 7.56 -10.20 -8.94
C LEU A 31 6.97 -10.71 -7.61
N ALA A 32 6.92 -9.83 -6.63
CA ALA A 32 6.36 -10.10 -5.30
C ALA A 32 5.62 -8.87 -4.77
N LEU A 33 4.79 -9.07 -3.74
CA LEU A 33 4.25 -7.95 -2.97
C LEU A 33 5.42 -7.25 -2.25
N SER A 34 5.54 -5.94 -2.44
CA SER A 34 6.57 -5.14 -1.75
C SER A 34 6.55 -5.37 -0.25
N GLU A 35 7.69 -5.58 0.38
CA GLU A 35 7.81 -5.97 1.79
C GLU A 35 7.30 -4.91 2.78
N TYR A 36 7.13 -3.67 2.34
CA TYR A 36 6.55 -2.59 3.13
C TYR A 36 5.02 -2.64 3.20
N ASP A 37 4.35 -3.19 2.19
CA ASP A 37 2.90 -3.14 2.06
C ASP A 37 2.13 -4.10 2.98
N PRO A 38 2.66 -5.28 3.37
CA PRO A 38 2.01 -6.17 4.32
C PRO A 38 1.65 -5.50 5.65
N VAL A 39 2.48 -4.56 6.13
CA VAL A 39 2.22 -3.81 7.37
C VAL A 39 1.03 -2.89 7.19
N ALA A 40 0.97 -2.14 6.08
CA ALA A 40 -0.16 -1.26 5.76
C ALA A 40 -1.48 -2.06 5.63
N ILE A 41 -1.45 -3.23 4.98
CA ILE A 41 -2.63 -4.10 4.86
C ILE A 41 -3.06 -4.64 6.23
N GLN A 42 -2.11 -5.09 7.05
CA GLN A 42 -2.41 -5.63 8.39
C GLN A 42 -2.98 -4.56 9.32
N LEU A 43 -2.43 -3.35 9.29
CA LEU A 43 -2.95 -2.22 10.08
C LEU A 43 -4.34 -1.83 9.58
N GLY A 44 -4.52 -1.72 8.25
CA GLY A 44 -5.82 -1.45 7.65
C GLY A 44 -6.86 -2.49 8.03
N ARG A 45 -6.50 -3.79 8.08
CA ARG A 45 -7.41 -4.86 8.54
C ARG A 45 -7.77 -4.69 10.01
N ALA A 46 -6.81 -4.39 10.87
CA ALA A 46 -7.07 -4.17 12.30
C ALA A 46 -8.03 -3.00 12.53
N ILE A 47 -7.85 -1.89 11.82
CA ILE A 47 -8.74 -0.72 11.89
C ILE A 47 -10.12 -1.09 11.32
N ALA A 48 -10.18 -1.76 10.17
CA ALA A 48 -11.44 -2.13 9.52
C ALA A 48 -12.27 -3.08 10.40
N ASP A 49 -11.63 -4.03 11.11
CA ASP A 49 -12.30 -4.93 12.05
C ASP A 49 -12.89 -4.18 13.25
N GLN A 50 -12.20 -3.15 13.76
CA GLN A 50 -12.67 -2.33 14.87
C GLN A 50 -13.82 -1.41 14.48
N THR A 51 -13.81 -0.91 13.25
CA THR A 51 -14.75 0.12 12.77
C THR A 51 -15.92 -0.45 11.97
N GLY A 52 -15.89 -1.74 11.62
CA GLY A 52 -16.84 -2.36 10.70
C GLY A 52 -16.71 -1.85 9.25
N SER A 53 -15.53 -1.38 8.86
CA SER A 53 -15.26 -0.80 7.54
C SER A 53 -14.87 -1.86 6.52
N GLU A 54 -15.09 -1.56 5.24
CA GLU A 54 -14.51 -2.34 4.13
C GLU A 54 -13.03 -1.98 3.97
N LEU A 55 -12.18 -2.98 3.70
CA LEU A 55 -10.75 -2.80 3.39
C LEU A 55 -10.50 -3.11 1.92
N VAL A 56 -10.12 -2.10 1.14
CA VAL A 56 -9.94 -2.19 -0.31
C VAL A 56 -8.49 -2.01 -0.70
N GLY A 57 -7.93 -2.96 -1.46
CA GLY A 57 -6.60 -2.82 -2.04
C GLY A 57 -6.63 -2.05 -3.36
N VAL A 58 -5.70 -1.12 -3.55
CA VAL A 58 -5.52 -0.41 -4.83
C VAL A 58 -4.08 -0.58 -5.32
N SER A 59 -3.89 -0.84 -6.61
CA SER A 59 -2.55 -1.02 -7.17
C SER A 59 -2.49 -0.60 -8.63
N VAL A 60 -1.31 -0.15 -9.05
CA VAL A 60 -0.99 0.19 -10.45
C VAL A 60 0.29 -0.53 -10.83
N GLY A 61 0.30 -1.18 -11.97
CA GLY A 61 1.48 -1.89 -12.46
C GLY A 61 1.26 -2.54 -13.82
N SER A 62 2.23 -3.33 -14.26
CA SER A 62 2.10 -4.13 -15.47
C SER A 62 0.91 -5.09 -15.38
N THR A 63 0.55 -5.74 -16.49
CA THR A 63 -0.53 -6.75 -16.51
C THR A 63 -0.35 -7.86 -15.48
N ALA A 64 0.88 -8.09 -14.98
CA ALA A 64 1.16 -9.04 -13.91
C ALA A 64 0.46 -8.71 -12.58
N VAL A 65 0.13 -7.42 -12.29
CA VAL A 65 -0.56 -7.04 -11.05
C VAL A 65 -1.98 -7.61 -10.98
N ALA A 66 -2.64 -7.84 -12.12
CA ALA A 66 -3.93 -8.51 -12.20
C ALA A 66 -3.83 -10.05 -12.19
N GLY A 67 -2.62 -10.59 -12.20
CA GLY A 67 -2.38 -12.02 -12.23
C GLY A 67 -2.80 -12.73 -10.93
N SER A 68 -3.09 -14.04 -11.04
CA SER A 68 -3.55 -14.85 -9.90
C SER A 68 -2.56 -14.85 -8.72
N MET A 69 -1.25 -14.77 -8.96
CA MET A 69 -0.25 -14.73 -7.89
C MET A 69 -0.30 -13.41 -7.13
N ALA A 70 -0.33 -12.28 -7.85
CA ALA A 70 -0.45 -10.95 -7.24
C ALA A 70 -1.74 -10.84 -6.42
N LYS A 71 -2.87 -11.23 -7.02
CA LYS A 71 -4.17 -11.27 -6.35
C LYS A 71 -4.12 -12.08 -5.05
N LYS A 72 -3.67 -13.33 -5.11
CA LYS A 72 -3.60 -14.20 -3.93
C LYS A 72 -2.66 -13.65 -2.86
N SER A 73 -1.52 -13.09 -3.27
CA SER A 73 -0.54 -12.52 -2.34
C SER A 73 -1.09 -11.32 -1.56
N ALA A 74 -1.80 -10.40 -2.22
CA ALA A 74 -2.38 -9.23 -1.57
C ALA A 74 -3.66 -9.59 -0.79
N MET A 75 -4.60 -10.27 -1.44
CA MET A 75 -5.94 -10.54 -0.89
C MET A 75 -5.93 -11.50 0.30
N SER A 76 -4.95 -12.43 0.38
CA SER A 76 -4.82 -13.36 1.51
C SER A 76 -4.45 -12.66 2.83
N ARG A 77 -3.97 -11.42 2.77
CA ARG A 77 -3.58 -10.63 3.94
C ARG A 77 -4.73 -9.87 4.59
N GLY A 78 -5.94 -10.01 4.07
CA GLY A 78 -7.13 -9.46 4.72
C GLY A 78 -7.90 -8.40 3.92
N LEU A 79 -7.48 -8.07 2.70
CA LEU A 79 -8.26 -7.21 1.81
C LEU A 79 -9.61 -7.87 1.49
N ASP A 80 -10.68 -7.07 1.45
CA ASP A 80 -12.03 -7.56 1.10
C ASP A 80 -12.22 -7.61 -0.40
N ARG A 81 -11.76 -6.60 -1.13
CA ARG A 81 -11.71 -6.54 -2.60
C ARG A 81 -10.51 -5.73 -3.08
N GLY A 82 -10.26 -5.73 -4.39
CA GLY A 82 -9.17 -4.98 -4.98
C GLY A 82 -9.55 -4.30 -6.30
N LEU A 83 -8.99 -3.10 -6.54
CA LEU A 83 -9.04 -2.40 -7.80
C LEU A 83 -7.61 -2.20 -8.30
N VAL A 84 -7.37 -2.56 -9.56
CA VAL A 84 -6.03 -2.44 -10.14
C VAL A 84 -6.07 -1.80 -11.53
N ILE A 85 -5.07 -0.99 -11.83
CA ILE A 85 -4.74 -0.61 -13.20
C ILE A 85 -3.60 -1.51 -13.64
N ALA A 86 -3.90 -2.37 -14.61
CA ALA A 86 -2.98 -3.37 -15.15
C ALA A 86 -2.64 -2.99 -16.59
N ASP A 87 -1.50 -2.34 -16.79
CA ASP A 87 -1.03 -1.84 -18.06
C ASP A 87 0.49 -2.02 -18.14
N ASP A 88 0.98 -2.69 -19.16
CA ASP A 88 2.41 -2.94 -19.33
C ASP A 88 3.22 -1.66 -19.53
N ASP A 89 2.61 -0.60 -20.06
CA ASP A 89 3.24 0.72 -20.15
C ASP A 89 3.50 1.34 -18.76
N ALA A 90 2.80 0.88 -17.71
CA ALA A 90 2.99 1.38 -16.35
C ALA A 90 4.42 1.19 -15.83
N ALA A 91 5.17 0.24 -16.37
CA ALA A 91 6.59 0.06 -16.04
C ALA A 91 7.46 1.28 -16.44
N SER A 92 6.99 2.10 -17.39
CA SER A 92 7.66 3.34 -17.85
C SER A 92 7.12 4.61 -17.20
N TRP A 93 6.06 4.51 -16.39
CA TRP A 93 5.44 5.69 -15.77
C TRP A 93 6.29 6.23 -14.63
N ASN A 94 6.39 7.56 -14.60
CA ASN A 94 7.00 8.22 -13.46
C ASN A 94 6.06 8.18 -12.23
N LEU A 95 6.61 8.44 -11.05
CA LEU A 95 5.86 8.39 -9.79
C LEU A 95 4.63 9.32 -9.78
N THR A 96 4.69 10.48 -10.42
CA THR A 96 3.55 11.42 -10.51
C THR A 96 2.38 10.80 -11.28
N LYS A 97 2.65 10.13 -12.41
CA LYS A 97 1.61 9.45 -13.18
C LYS A 97 1.03 8.26 -12.43
N VAL A 98 1.87 7.47 -11.77
CA VAL A 98 1.44 6.36 -10.89
C VAL A 98 0.55 6.89 -9.75
N ALA A 99 0.96 7.97 -9.10
CA ALA A 99 0.19 8.59 -8.02
C ALA A 99 -1.16 9.13 -8.48
N ALA A 100 -1.23 9.76 -9.65
CA ALA A 100 -2.49 10.22 -10.26
C ALA A 100 -3.43 9.04 -10.53
N ALA A 101 -2.92 7.92 -11.05
CA ALA A 101 -3.69 6.71 -11.29
C ALA A 101 -4.18 6.07 -9.98
N LEU A 102 -3.35 5.99 -8.93
CA LEU A 102 -3.76 5.54 -7.61
C LEU A 102 -4.85 6.43 -7.01
N ALA A 103 -4.72 7.76 -7.13
CA ALA A 103 -5.74 8.69 -6.66
C ALA A 103 -7.09 8.46 -7.36
N GLN A 104 -7.09 8.18 -8.66
CA GLN A 104 -8.32 7.81 -9.40
C GLN A 104 -8.93 6.51 -8.88
N LEU A 105 -8.11 5.48 -8.59
CA LEU A 105 -8.61 4.23 -7.99
C LEU A 105 -9.24 4.47 -6.61
N VAL A 106 -8.62 5.32 -5.78
CA VAL A 106 -9.18 5.71 -4.47
C VAL A 106 -10.52 6.40 -4.64
N GLN A 107 -10.65 7.34 -5.59
CA GLN A 107 -11.91 8.03 -5.89
C GLN A 107 -12.98 7.05 -6.42
N GLN A 108 -12.61 6.10 -7.28
CA GLN A 108 -13.53 5.07 -7.79
C GLN A 108 -13.97 4.08 -6.72
N THR A 109 -13.15 3.86 -5.69
CA THR A 109 -13.52 3.03 -4.55
C THR A 109 -14.74 3.59 -3.81
N GLY A 110 -14.84 4.91 -3.70
CA GLY A 110 -15.94 5.64 -3.06
C GLY A 110 -15.87 5.60 -1.53
N ASN A 111 -16.26 6.69 -0.89
CA ASN A 111 -16.36 6.84 0.57
C ASN A 111 -15.07 6.43 1.33
N VAL A 112 -13.90 6.67 0.73
CA VAL A 112 -12.61 6.40 1.37
C VAL A 112 -12.28 7.54 2.32
N ASP A 113 -12.05 7.20 3.59
CA ASP A 113 -11.68 8.15 4.63
C ASP A 113 -10.21 7.99 5.07
N LEU A 114 -9.59 6.86 4.73
CA LEU A 114 -8.19 6.58 5.02
C LEU A 114 -7.57 5.83 3.86
N LEU A 115 -6.45 6.37 3.34
CA LEU A 115 -5.56 5.65 2.45
C LEU A 115 -4.28 5.32 3.21
N LEU A 116 -3.99 4.03 3.37
CA LEU A 116 -2.74 3.54 3.91
C LEU A 116 -1.78 3.16 2.79
N THR A 117 -0.50 3.38 3.00
CA THR A 117 0.60 2.89 2.15
C THR A 117 1.70 2.32 3.03
N GLY A 118 2.52 1.42 2.49
CA GLY A 118 3.83 1.19 3.06
C GLY A 118 4.69 2.46 3.00
N ASP A 119 5.71 2.53 3.83
CA ASP A 119 6.62 3.68 3.90
C ASP A 119 7.45 3.84 2.60
N ALA A 120 7.76 2.73 1.94
CA ALA A 120 8.56 2.71 0.73
C ALA A 120 8.13 1.55 -0.20
N SER A 121 8.86 1.36 -1.30
CA SER A 121 8.81 0.15 -2.10
C SER A 121 10.18 -0.52 -2.15
N ILE A 122 10.17 -1.85 -2.24
CA ILE A 122 11.39 -2.68 -2.17
C ILE A 122 12.35 -2.41 -3.35
N ASP A 123 11.83 -1.97 -4.50
CA ASP A 123 12.59 -1.75 -5.74
C ASP A 123 13.15 -0.32 -5.86
N GLU A 124 12.36 0.71 -5.57
CA GLU A 124 12.75 2.11 -5.79
C GLU A 124 13.09 2.88 -4.51
N ASN A 125 12.47 2.52 -3.39
CA ASN A 125 12.65 3.16 -2.08
C ASN A 125 12.51 4.70 -2.11
N ALA A 126 11.65 5.21 -2.99
CA ALA A 126 11.53 6.65 -3.24
C ALA A 126 10.83 7.43 -2.12
N LYS A 127 10.01 6.76 -1.29
CA LYS A 127 9.22 7.34 -0.18
C LYS A 127 8.35 8.55 -0.55
N MET A 128 7.94 8.65 -1.81
CA MET A 128 7.21 9.82 -2.33
C MET A 128 5.77 9.53 -2.71
N THR A 129 5.42 8.27 -2.93
CA THR A 129 4.11 7.89 -3.50
C THR A 129 2.95 8.38 -2.65
N SER A 130 3.01 8.23 -1.32
CA SER A 130 1.99 8.69 -0.39
C SER A 130 1.73 10.20 -0.50
N ALA A 131 2.80 10.99 -0.51
CA ALA A 131 2.70 12.46 -0.62
C ALA A 131 2.14 12.90 -1.98
N LEU A 132 2.56 12.25 -3.06
CA LEU A 132 2.06 12.56 -4.41
C LEU A 132 0.58 12.19 -4.56
N VAL A 133 0.15 11.03 -4.05
CA VAL A 133 -1.27 10.63 -4.06
C VAL A 133 -2.11 11.60 -3.23
N ALA A 134 -1.63 11.99 -2.05
CA ALA A 134 -2.28 12.97 -1.20
C ALA A 134 -2.46 14.32 -1.91
N GLY A 135 -1.44 14.78 -2.64
CA GLY A 135 -1.52 15.99 -3.46
C GLY A 135 -2.60 15.90 -4.55
N HIS A 136 -2.74 14.75 -5.22
CA HIS A 136 -3.81 14.54 -6.21
C HIS A 136 -5.21 14.45 -5.60
N LEU A 137 -5.32 13.93 -4.37
CA LEU A 137 -6.60 13.84 -3.65
C LEU A 137 -6.97 15.15 -2.93
N GLY A 138 -6.03 16.06 -2.72
CA GLY A 138 -6.21 17.24 -1.88
C GLY A 138 -6.32 16.89 -0.39
N TRP A 139 -5.72 15.77 0.05
CA TRP A 139 -5.78 15.28 1.43
C TRP A 139 -4.46 15.53 2.15
N PRO A 140 -4.49 15.68 3.50
CA PRO A 140 -3.26 15.71 4.29
C PRO A 140 -2.52 14.38 4.19
N CYS A 141 -1.17 14.45 4.22
CA CYS A 141 -0.30 13.30 4.18
C CYS A 141 0.56 13.22 5.43
N PHE A 142 0.66 12.02 6.00
CA PHE A 142 1.49 11.72 7.17
C PHE A 142 2.40 10.54 6.83
N GLN A 143 3.70 10.77 6.91
CA GLN A 143 4.73 9.72 6.70
C GLN A 143 5.33 9.29 8.04
N ASP A 144 6.10 8.20 8.05
CA ASP A 144 6.73 7.65 9.25
C ASP A 144 5.73 7.41 10.39
N ALA A 145 4.49 6.96 10.03
CA ALA A 145 3.45 6.71 11.02
C ALA A 145 3.65 5.35 11.69
N THR A 146 3.77 5.36 13.01
CA THR A 146 3.91 4.16 13.84
C THR A 146 2.57 3.68 14.40
N ASN A 147 1.54 4.53 14.37
CA ASN A 147 0.20 4.16 14.81
C ASN A 147 -0.86 5.03 14.12
N VAL A 148 -2.02 4.42 13.82
CA VAL A 148 -3.20 5.09 13.29
C VAL A 148 -4.43 4.53 14.00
N GLN A 149 -5.26 5.41 14.55
CA GLN A 149 -6.50 5.04 15.24
C GLN A 149 -7.64 5.92 14.76
N GLN A 150 -8.85 5.37 14.75
CA GLN A 150 -10.04 6.15 14.48
C GLN A 150 -10.29 7.13 15.64
N ALA A 151 -10.58 8.38 15.29
CA ALA A 151 -11.09 9.42 16.17
C ALA A 151 -12.56 9.74 15.82
N PRO A 152 -13.30 10.47 16.65
CA PRO A 152 -14.72 10.77 16.41
C PRO A 152 -15.01 11.45 15.05
N GLU A 153 -14.10 12.29 14.56
CA GLU A 153 -14.26 13.04 13.30
C GLU A 153 -13.11 12.82 12.32
N GLY A 154 -12.37 11.71 12.44
CA GLY A 154 -11.24 11.42 11.57
C GLY A 154 -10.25 10.47 12.20
N TRP A 155 -8.97 10.86 12.32
CA TRP A 155 -7.87 9.97 12.67
C TRP A 155 -6.93 10.57 13.69
N THR A 156 -6.48 9.76 14.63
CA THR A 156 -5.31 10.06 15.49
C THR A 156 -4.11 9.31 14.93
N ILE A 157 -3.07 10.06 14.55
CA ILE A 157 -1.87 9.52 13.87
C ILE A 157 -0.66 9.82 14.74
N THR A 158 0.09 8.79 15.10
CA THR A 158 1.39 8.92 15.77
C THR A 158 2.51 8.70 14.75
N GLN A 159 3.43 9.65 14.69
CA GLN A 159 4.58 9.64 13.78
C GLN A 159 5.89 9.58 14.56
N GLU A 160 6.87 8.90 14.01
CA GLU A 160 8.24 9.02 14.45
C GLU A 160 8.86 10.30 13.88
N ILE A 161 9.56 11.05 14.72
CA ILE A 161 10.26 12.27 14.36
C ILE A 161 11.66 12.27 14.98
N PRO A 162 12.63 13.05 14.48
CA PRO A 162 13.92 13.17 15.13
C PRO A 162 13.78 13.58 16.60
N GLY A 163 14.26 12.69 17.49
CA GLY A 163 14.23 12.94 18.95
C GLY A 163 12.96 12.49 19.67
N GLY A 164 12.01 11.83 19.01
CA GLY A 164 10.83 11.30 19.68
C GLY A 164 9.67 10.98 18.75
N THR A 165 8.47 11.13 19.27
CA THR A 165 7.22 10.92 18.54
C THR A 165 6.32 12.13 18.64
N ARG A 166 5.43 12.32 17.66
CA ARG A 166 4.33 13.28 17.76
C ARG A 166 3.01 12.60 17.44
N THR A 167 1.95 13.01 18.12
CA THR A 167 0.59 12.57 17.84
C THR A 167 -0.24 13.74 17.34
N ILE A 168 -0.97 13.53 16.24
CA ILE A 168 -1.78 14.53 15.56
C ILE A 168 -3.18 13.97 15.42
N GLU A 169 -4.18 14.81 15.67
CA GLU A 169 -5.56 14.57 15.29
C GLU A 169 -5.86 15.28 13.98
N VAL A 170 -6.45 14.55 13.03
CA VAL A 170 -6.85 15.08 11.73
C VAL A 170 -8.32 14.79 11.50
N THR A 171 -9.06 15.83 11.11
CA THR A 171 -10.48 15.71 10.73
C THR A 171 -10.59 15.41 9.24
N GLY A 172 -11.47 14.47 8.90
CA GLY A 172 -11.72 14.06 7.52
C GLY A 172 -10.70 13.04 6.99
N PRO A 173 -10.63 12.89 5.65
CA PRO A 173 -9.79 11.87 5.04
C PRO A 173 -8.31 12.21 5.11
N ALA A 174 -7.47 11.15 5.17
CA ALA A 174 -6.02 11.28 5.22
C ALA A 174 -5.29 10.20 4.41
N VAL A 175 -4.08 10.50 3.96
CA VAL A 175 -3.11 9.54 3.43
C VAL A 175 -2.04 9.32 4.47
N VAL A 176 -1.78 8.06 4.82
CA VAL A 176 -0.80 7.71 5.86
C VAL A 176 0.15 6.62 5.35
N ALA A 177 1.43 6.94 5.31
CA ALA A 177 2.50 5.96 5.08
C ALA A 177 2.99 5.42 6.43
N VAL A 178 2.91 4.10 6.61
CA VAL A 178 3.20 3.44 7.89
C VAL A 178 4.57 2.79 7.90
N THR A 179 5.25 2.89 9.03
CA THR A 179 6.55 2.26 9.26
C THR A 179 6.41 0.73 9.33
N THR A 180 7.52 0.02 9.11
CA THR A 180 7.54 -1.45 9.09
C THR A 180 7.24 -2.11 10.43
N ASP A 181 7.32 -1.36 11.51
CA ASP A 181 7.09 -1.80 12.90
C ASP A 181 5.75 -1.33 13.48
N ALA A 182 4.91 -0.64 12.69
CA ALA A 182 3.60 -0.14 13.14
C ALA A 182 2.68 -1.27 13.66
N ILE A 183 2.78 -2.46 13.10
CA ILE A 183 2.05 -3.65 13.57
C ILE A 183 2.78 -4.94 13.15
N ALA A 184 2.67 -5.98 13.98
CA ALA A 184 3.20 -7.30 13.63
C ALA A 184 2.41 -7.92 12.46
N VAL A 185 3.11 -8.26 11.40
CA VAL A 185 2.51 -8.85 10.20
C VAL A 185 2.28 -10.34 10.37
N LYS A 186 1.05 -10.79 10.11
CA LYS A 186 0.71 -12.23 10.07
C LYS A 186 1.04 -12.80 8.70
N VAL A 187 1.66 -13.98 8.69
CA VAL A 187 1.85 -14.76 7.46
C VAL A 187 0.52 -15.45 7.12
N PRO A 188 -0.02 -15.26 5.89
CA PRO A 188 -1.26 -15.91 5.49
C PRO A 188 -1.12 -17.44 5.49
N GLY A 189 -2.11 -18.12 6.05
CA GLY A 189 -2.20 -19.57 5.98
C GLY A 189 -2.74 -20.05 4.63
N MET A 190 -2.63 -21.36 4.37
CA MET A 190 -3.13 -21.98 3.12
C MET A 190 -4.61 -21.70 2.89
N LYS A 191 -5.43 -21.69 3.96
CA LYS A 191 -6.86 -21.36 3.91
C LYS A 191 -7.09 -19.94 3.39
N ASP A 192 -6.30 -18.99 3.86
CA ASP A 192 -6.41 -17.57 3.46
C ASP A 192 -6.03 -17.40 1.99
N ILE A 193 -4.97 -18.09 1.53
CA ILE A 193 -4.51 -18.07 0.14
C ILE A 193 -5.58 -18.64 -0.80
N LEU A 194 -6.22 -19.75 -0.41
CA LEU A 194 -7.28 -20.36 -1.22
C LEU A 194 -8.54 -19.46 -1.26
N ALA A 195 -8.92 -18.87 -0.14
CA ALA A 195 -10.05 -17.93 -0.07
C ALA A 195 -9.80 -16.67 -0.88
N ALA A 196 -8.57 -16.16 -0.90
CA ALA A 196 -8.17 -14.97 -1.64
C ALA A 196 -8.47 -15.03 -3.14
N GLY A 197 -8.35 -16.22 -3.74
CA GLY A 197 -8.65 -16.42 -5.16
C GLY A 197 -10.11 -16.15 -5.55
N LYS A 198 -11.04 -16.20 -4.58
CA LYS A 198 -12.49 -16.02 -4.79
C LYS A 198 -12.96 -14.59 -4.54
N LYS A 199 -12.13 -13.74 -3.92
CA LYS A 199 -12.47 -12.34 -3.64
C LYS A 199 -12.54 -11.53 -4.94
N PRO A 200 -13.41 -10.51 -5.04
CA PRO A 200 -13.52 -9.62 -6.20
C PRO A 200 -12.30 -8.70 -6.36
#